data_168cb17738ee957a2d1da077ffd74d68
#
_entry.id   168cb17738ee957a2d1da077ffd74d68
#
_cell.length_a   1.000
_cell.length_b   1.000
_cell.length_c   1.000
_cell.angle_alpha   90.00
_cell.angle_beta   90.00
_cell.angle_gamma   90.00
#
_symmetry.space_group_name_H-M   'P 1'
#
loop_
_entity.id
_entity.type
_entity.pdbx_description
1 polymer ?
#
loop_
_entity_poly.entity_id
_entity_poly.type
_entity_poly.pdbx_seq_one_letter_code
_entity_poly.pdbx_strand_id
1 'polypeptide(L)'
;EALIHDIAEMKRLGFNMLRKHIKVEPLRWYYHCDRLGMLVWQDMMNGGESYSPLSIYVFSNLGLRVKDDRYRYFSRSDEAGRTHYYEELGQMIDLLYNTVSLALWVPFNEGWGQFDALKAAEFIRKRDDTRPIDHASGWYDQGGGDIKSIHWYFRPYHHKQLQDRKS
;
A
#
# COMPACT_ATOMS: atom_id res chain seq x y z
N GLU A 1 -19.30 13.47 12.90
CA GLU A 1 -20.44 13.12 12.00
C GLU A 1 -19.96 12.80 10.58
N ALA A 2 -19.13 13.65 9.92
CA ALA A 2 -18.65 13.41 8.55
C ALA A 2 -18.00 12.03 8.34
N LEU A 3 -17.09 11.62 9.22
CA LEU A 3 -16.40 10.33 9.10
C LEU A 3 -17.35 9.12 9.08
N ILE A 4 -18.44 9.20 9.84
CA ILE A 4 -19.44 8.12 9.87
C ILE A 4 -20.29 8.16 8.61
N HIS A 5 -20.64 9.36 8.16
CA HIS A 5 -21.47 9.57 6.99
C HIS A 5 -20.84 8.93 5.75
N ASP A 6 -19.55 9.19 5.49
CA ASP A 6 -18.85 8.64 4.34
C ASP A 6 -18.84 7.10 4.34
N ILE A 7 -18.55 6.47 5.50
CA ILE A 7 -18.55 5.02 5.63
C ILE A 7 -19.97 4.46 5.40
N ALA A 8 -20.99 5.09 6.00
CA ALA A 8 -22.37 4.65 5.87
C ALA A 8 -22.88 4.77 4.43
N GLU A 9 -22.56 5.87 3.75
CA GLU A 9 -22.95 6.07 2.34
C GLU A 9 -22.27 5.06 1.41
N MET A 10 -20.97 4.79 1.59
CA MET A 10 -20.29 3.77 0.80
C MET A 10 -20.92 2.39 1.05
N LYS A 11 -21.27 2.08 2.30
CA LYS A 11 -21.97 0.84 2.64
C LYS A 11 -23.35 0.77 1.96
N ARG A 12 -24.13 1.87 2.00
CA ARG A 12 -25.45 1.97 1.34
C ARG A 12 -25.36 1.77 -0.17
N LEU A 13 -24.26 2.22 -0.80
CA LEU A 13 -23.99 2.02 -2.22
C LEU A 13 -23.51 0.59 -2.57
N GLY A 14 -23.39 -0.30 -1.58
CA GLY A 14 -23.03 -1.70 -1.79
C GLY A 14 -21.53 -2.01 -1.67
N PHE A 15 -20.71 -1.03 -1.32
CA PHE A 15 -19.29 -1.28 -1.04
C PHE A 15 -19.15 -2.02 0.29
N ASN A 16 -18.25 -2.98 0.34
CA ASN A 16 -17.90 -3.74 1.55
C ASN A 16 -16.47 -3.49 2.02
N MET A 17 -15.69 -2.69 1.28
CA MET A 17 -14.31 -2.38 1.58
C MET A 17 -13.95 -0.95 1.16
N LEU A 18 -13.08 -0.31 1.95
CA LEU A 18 -12.47 0.98 1.67
C LEU A 18 -10.95 0.85 1.74
N ARG A 19 -10.23 1.54 0.86
CA ARG A 19 -8.79 1.69 0.96
C ARG A 19 -8.45 3.05 1.57
N LYS A 20 -7.67 3.04 2.65
CA LYS A 20 -7.07 4.25 3.22
C LYS A 20 -5.77 4.53 2.50
N HIS A 21 -5.89 5.33 1.46
CA HIS A 21 -4.79 5.64 0.56
C HIS A 21 -3.81 6.62 1.20
N ILE A 22 -2.59 6.12 1.49
CA ILE A 22 -1.44 6.89 2.01
C ILE A 22 -1.79 7.74 3.25
N LYS A 23 -2.68 7.25 4.11
CA LYS A 23 -3.17 8.01 5.26
C LYS A 23 -3.58 7.09 6.40
N VAL A 24 -3.25 7.47 7.63
CA VAL A 24 -3.81 6.89 8.85
C VAL A 24 -4.90 7.83 9.37
N GLU A 25 -6.08 7.30 9.65
CA GLU A 25 -7.20 8.05 10.20
C GLU A 25 -7.19 8.00 11.74
N PRO A 26 -7.93 8.90 12.41
CA PRO A 26 -8.21 8.76 13.83
C PRO A 26 -8.87 7.40 14.13
N LEU A 27 -8.53 6.77 15.26
CA LEU A 27 -9.07 5.45 15.66
C LEU A 27 -10.61 5.36 15.63
N ARG A 28 -11.29 6.48 15.83
CA ARG A 28 -12.74 6.58 15.68
C ARG A 28 -13.26 6.19 14.31
N TRP A 29 -12.50 6.46 13.24
CA TRP A 29 -12.87 6.06 11.89
C TRP A 29 -12.86 4.53 11.75
N TYR A 30 -11.79 3.87 12.23
CA TYR A 30 -11.70 2.40 12.23
C TYR A 30 -12.78 1.76 13.10
N TYR A 31 -13.06 2.33 14.27
CA TYR A 31 -14.16 1.88 15.12
C TYR A 31 -15.51 1.88 14.37
N HIS A 32 -15.77 2.87 13.53
CA HIS A 32 -16.99 2.88 12.73
C HIS A 32 -16.94 1.89 11.57
N CYS A 33 -15.78 1.61 10.98
CA CYS A 33 -15.60 0.52 10.03
C CYS A 33 -15.90 -0.83 10.68
N ASP A 34 -15.38 -1.08 11.88
CA ASP A 34 -15.68 -2.29 12.67
C ASP A 34 -17.18 -2.45 12.91
N ARG A 35 -17.84 -1.40 13.40
CA ARG A 35 -19.29 -1.43 13.69
C ARG A 35 -20.16 -1.67 12.46
N LEU A 36 -19.77 -1.10 11.33
CA LEU A 36 -20.57 -1.16 10.09
C LEU A 36 -20.18 -2.34 9.20
N GLY A 37 -19.17 -3.13 9.59
CA GLY A 37 -18.67 -4.25 8.79
C GLY A 37 -18.06 -3.78 7.45
N MET A 38 -17.30 -2.69 7.47
CA MET A 38 -16.59 -2.17 6.31
C MET A 38 -15.13 -2.56 6.40
N LEU A 39 -14.66 -3.44 5.52
CA LEU A 39 -13.25 -3.85 5.47
C LEU A 39 -12.34 -2.67 5.09
N VAL A 40 -11.11 -2.70 5.58
CA VAL A 40 -10.12 -1.64 5.36
C VAL A 40 -8.84 -2.20 4.75
N TRP A 41 -8.40 -1.64 3.64
CA TRP A 41 -7.04 -1.72 3.15
C TRP A 41 -6.27 -0.52 3.65
N GLN A 42 -5.19 -0.76 4.39
CA GLN A 42 -4.43 0.29 5.03
C GLN A 42 -3.09 0.50 4.34
N ASP A 43 -2.93 1.65 3.68
CA ASP A 43 -1.65 2.08 3.18
C ASP A 43 -0.82 2.71 4.30
N MET A 44 0.49 2.49 4.24
CA MET A 44 1.45 3.28 5.00
C MET A 44 1.55 4.68 4.40
N MET A 45 1.71 5.68 5.25
CA MET A 45 2.08 7.03 4.82
C MET A 45 3.41 6.96 4.09
N ASN A 46 3.43 7.48 2.88
CA ASN A 46 4.56 7.36 2.00
C ASN A 46 5.03 8.74 1.52
N GLY A 47 6.32 8.90 1.42
CA GLY A 47 6.94 10.15 1.03
C GLY A 47 8.44 9.95 0.80
N GLY A 48 9.14 11.00 0.40
CA GLY A 48 10.56 11.01 0.14
C GLY A 48 11.00 12.38 -0.33
N GLU A 49 12.19 12.45 -0.90
CA GLU A 49 12.72 13.65 -1.56
C GLU A 49 11.95 13.95 -2.85
N SER A 50 12.33 14.99 -3.57
CA SER A 50 11.76 15.33 -4.87
C SER A 50 11.86 14.16 -5.86
N TYR A 51 10.75 13.79 -6.46
CA TYR A 51 10.67 12.64 -7.37
C TYR A 51 11.20 12.96 -8.76
N SER A 52 11.98 12.04 -9.32
CA SER A 52 12.40 12.12 -10.71
C SER A 52 11.23 11.76 -11.64
N PRO A 53 10.87 12.62 -12.61
CA PRO A 53 9.86 12.29 -13.62
C PRO A 53 10.16 10.98 -14.39
N LEU A 54 11.42 10.65 -14.57
CA LEU A 54 11.86 9.41 -15.23
C LEU A 54 11.43 8.17 -14.47
N SER A 55 11.62 8.14 -13.15
CA SER A 55 11.25 6.98 -12.34
C SER A 55 9.74 6.79 -12.26
N ILE A 56 8.96 7.87 -12.21
CA ILE A 56 7.51 7.78 -12.04
C ILE A 56 6.79 7.56 -13.37
N TYR A 57 7.13 8.34 -14.41
CA TYR A 57 6.37 8.30 -15.66
C TYR A 57 6.97 7.37 -16.72
N VAL A 58 8.28 7.28 -16.84
CA VAL A 58 8.91 6.53 -17.92
C VAL A 58 9.05 5.06 -17.57
N PHE A 59 9.65 4.74 -16.45
CA PHE A 59 9.93 3.34 -16.08
C PHE A 59 8.65 2.56 -15.75
N SER A 60 7.69 3.19 -15.08
CA SER A 60 6.39 2.57 -14.76
C SER A 60 5.59 2.24 -16.02
N ASN A 61 5.52 3.18 -16.98
CA ASN A 61 4.78 2.99 -18.24
C ASN A 61 5.44 1.97 -19.18
N LEU A 62 6.76 1.83 -19.13
CA LEU A 62 7.49 0.83 -19.92
C LEU A 62 7.46 -0.56 -19.28
N GLY A 63 6.89 -0.71 -18.09
CA GLY A 63 6.86 -1.98 -17.37
C GLY A 63 8.25 -2.48 -16.96
N LEU A 64 9.22 -1.57 -16.83
CA LEU A 64 10.58 -1.93 -16.49
C LEU A 64 10.66 -2.38 -15.02
N ARG A 65 11.27 -3.51 -14.80
CA ARG A 65 11.56 -4.02 -13.45
C ARG A 65 12.78 -3.28 -12.88
N VAL A 66 12.53 -2.20 -12.15
CA VAL A 66 13.58 -1.49 -11.42
C VAL A 66 13.65 -2.05 -10.01
N LYS A 67 14.84 -2.43 -9.57
CA LYS A 67 15.07 -2.85 -8.18
C LYS A 67 14.96 -1.65 -7.25
N ASP A 68 14.21 -1.79 -6.19
CA ASP A 68 13.90 -0.73 -5.24
C ASP A 68 14.97 -0.55 -4.13
N ASP A 69 16.07 -1.30 -4.23
CA ASP A 69 17.32 -1.04 -3.49
C ASP A 69 18.12 0.13 -4.09
N ARG A 70 17.72 0.61 -5.26
CA ARG A 70 18.29 1.81 -5.90
C ARG A 70 17.61 3.07 -5.40
N TYR A 71 17.80 3.39 -4.15
CA TYR A 71 17.11 4.43 -3.38
C TYR A 71 16.99 5.78 -4.07
N ARG A 72 18.02 6.19 -4.84
CA ARG A 72 18.02 7.47 -5.57
C ARG A 72 16.87 7.57 -6.60
N TYR A 73 16.51 6.46 -7.25
CA TYR A 73 15.42 6.49 -8.24
C TYR A 73 14.03 6.63 -7.60
N PHE A 74 13.93 6.28 -6.33
CA PHE A 74 12.68 6.30 -5.57
C PHE A 74 12.63 7.43 -4.53
N SER A 75 13.56 8.40 -4.62
CA SER A 75 13.62 9.55 -3.71
C SER A 75 13.78 9.15 -2.23
N ARG A 76 14.64 8.14 -2.00
CA ARG A 76 14.92 7.55 -0.69
C ARG A 76 16.42 7.45 -0.39
N SER A 77 17.22 8.37 -0.92
CA SER A 77 18.67 8.39 -0.68
C SER A 77 19.02 8.62 0.79
N ASP A 78 18.20 9.36 1.50
CA ASP A 78 18.38 9.65 2.92
C ASP A 78 18.17 8.40 3.78
N GLU A 79 19.22 8.00 4.51
CA GLU A 79 19.20 6.85 5.40
C GLU A 79 18.34 7.10 6.64
N ALA A 80 18.42 8.31 7.20
CA ALA A 80 17.62 8.67 8.37
C ALA A 80 16.11 8.60 8.03
N GLY A 81 15.71 9.09 6.85
CA GLY A 81 14.33 8.99 6.39
C GLY A 81 13.87 7.55 6.16
N ARG A 82 14.76 6.64 5.69
CA ARG A 82 14.42 5.21 5.59
C ARG A 82 14.26 4.57 6.98
N THR A 83 15.09 4.93 7.94
CA THR A 83 14.96 4.45 9.32
C THR A 83 13.65 4.92 9.94
N HIS A 84 13.36 6.21 9.82
CA HIS A 84 12.14 6.82 10.33
C HIS A 84 10.87 6.17 9.73
N TYR A 85 10.90 5.84 8.44
CA TYR A 85 9.80 5.11 7.80
C TYR A 85 9.47 3.79 8.52
N TYR A 86 10.48 3.00 8.91
CA TYR A 86 10.25 1.74 9.62
C TYR A 86 9.75 1.96 11.06
N GLU A 87 10.18 3.03 11.71
CA GLU A 87 9.66 3.42 13.03
C GLU A 87 8.16 3.75 12.95
N GLU A 88 7.77 4.60 11.98
CA GLU A 88 6.37 4.96 11.74
C GLU A 88 5.53 3.75 11.28
N LEU A 89 6.09 2.90 10.41
CA LEU A 89 5.42 1.67 9.98
C LEU A 89 5.13 0.76 11.17
N GLY A 90 6.09 0.60 12.07
CA GLY A 90 5.89 -0.16 13.30
C GLY A 90 4.80 0.44 14.18
N GLN A 91 4.83 1.75 14.41
CA GLN A 91 3.83 2.47 15.19
C GLN A 91 2.42 2.32 14.58
N MET A 92 2.30 2.41 13.26
CA MET A 92 1.02 2.23 12.56
C MET A 92 0.48 0.82 12.79
N ILE A 93 1.31 -0.22 12.65
CA ILE A 93 0.90 -1.60 12.86
C ILE A 93 0.46 -1.79 14.31
N ASP A 94 1.26 -1.36 15.28
CA ASP A 94 0.96 -1.50 16.71
C ASP A 94 -0.35 -0.77 17.08
N LEU A 95 -0.58 0.42 16.51
CA LEU A 95 -1.81 1.19 16.72
C LEU A 95 -3.05 0.48 16.19
N LEU A 96 -2.94 -0.14 15.01
CA LEU A 96 -4.08 -0.69 14.27
C LEU A 96 -4.22 -2.21 14.40
N TYR A 97 -3.32 -2.88 15.11
CA TYR A 97 -3.29 -4.34 15.21
C TYR A 97 -4.63 -4.96 15.61
N ASN A 98 -5.30 -4.35 16.59
CA ASN A 98 -6.59 -4.82 17.12
C ASN A 98 -7.82 -4.34 16.32
N THR A 99 -7.62 -3.67 15.19
CA THR A 99 -8.72 -3.23 14.32
C THR A 99 -9.30 -4.42 13.57
N VAL A 100 -10.53 -4.78 13.87
CA VAL A 100 -11.20 -5.99 13.33
C VAL A 100 -11.49 -5.85 11.83
N SER A 101 -11.84 -4.65 11.38
CA SER A 101 -12.11 -4.35 9.97
C SER A 101 -10.87 -4.32 9.08
N LEU A 102 -9.68 -4.23 9.66
CA LEU A 102 -8.44 -4.17 8.90
C LEU A 102 -8.16 -5.51 8.22
N ALA A 103 -8.13 -5.51 6.90
CA ALA A 103 -8.03 -6.72 6.07
C ALA A 103 -6.69 -6.87 5.35
N LEU A 104 -5.94 -5.77 5.12
CA LEU A 104 -4.73 -5.79 4.31
C LEU A 104 -3.79 -4.64 4.66
N TRP A 105 -2.48 -4.92 4.65
CA TRP A 105 -1.42 -3.93 4.75
C TRP A 105 -0.82 -3.60 3.38
N VAL A 106 -0.59 -2.30 3.12
CA VAL A 106 0.02 -1.81 1.88
C VAL A 106 1.18 -0.86 2.22
N PRO A 107 2.43 -1.35 2.31
CA PRO A 107 3.57 -0.49 2.66
C PRO A 107 3.91 0.54 1.58
N PHE A 108 3.70 0.23 0.29
CA PHE A 108 4.04 1.15 -0.80
C PHE A 108 2.97 1.19 -1.87
N ASN A 109 2.74 2.39 -2.43
CA ASN A 109 1.82 2.63 -3.53
C ASN A 109 2.54 3.26 -4.73
N GLU A 110 2.39 2.64 -5.90
CA GLU A 110 2.82 3.16 -7.21
C GLU A 110 4.29 3.63 -7.27
N GLY A 111 5.15 2.99 -6.51
CA GLY A 111 6.58 3.30 -6.49
C GLY A 111 6.94 4.63 -5.79
N TRP A 112 5.97 5.40 -5.31
CA TRP A 112 6.22 6.65 -4.59
C TRP A 112 6.95 6.38 -3.28
N GLY A 113 8.23 6.81 -3.22
CA GLY A 113 9.08 6.58 -2.07
C GLY A 113 9.30 5.10 -1.71
N GLN A 114 9.08 4.19 -2.66
CA GLN A 114 9.29 2.76 -2.46
C GLN A 114 10.77 2.46 -2.27
N PHE A 115 11.07 1.60 -1.32
CA PHE A 115 12.40 1.04 -1.12
C PHE A 115 12.31 -0.27 -0.35
N ASP A 116 13.17 -1.22 -0.70
CA ASP A 116 13.26 -2.51 0.01
C ASP A 116 11.89 -3.14 0.32
N ALA A 117 10.94 -3.13 -0.64
CA ALA A 117 9.55 -3.51 -0.39
C ALA A 117 9.40 -4.93 0.19
N LEU A 118 10.30 -5.86 -0.18
CA LEU A 118 10.30 -7.20 0.41
C LEU A 118 10.72 -7.19 1.88
N LYS A 119 11.67 -6.34 2.26
CA LYS A 119 12.05 -6.17 3.67
C LYS A 119 10.93 -5.50 4.47
N ALA A 120 10.22 -4.54 3.86
CA ALA A 120 9.05 -3.93 4.49
C ALA A 120 7.93 -4.96 4.71
N ALA A 121 7.67 -5.83 3.73
CA ALA A 121 6.71 -6.92 3.89
C ALA A 121 7.14 -7.90 5.00
N GLU A 122 8.41 -8.26 5.07
CA GLU A 122 8.93 -9.11 6.14
C GLU A 122 8.81 -8.42 7.52
N PHE A 123 9.08 -7.13 7.59
CA PHE A 123 8.94 -6.33 8.82
C PHE A 123 7.48 -6.32 9.32
N ILE A 124 6.50 -6.15 8.40
CA ILE A 124 5.09 -6.24 8.73
C ILE A 124 4.76 -7.64 9.25
N ARG A 125 5.15 -8.69 8.52
CA ARG A 125 4.85 -10.08 8.86
C ARG A 125 5.39 -10.52 10.22
N LYS A 126 6.51 -9.97 10.65
CA LYS A 126 7.05 -10.21 12.00
C LYS A 126 6.21 -9.59 13.12
N ARG A 127 5.38 -8.58 12.81
CA ARG A 127 4.48 -7.90 13.76
C ARG A 127 3.04 -8.36 13.63
N ASP A 128 2.61 -8.67 12.41
CA ASP A 128 1.28 -9.14 12.08
C ASP A 128 1.36 -10.17 10.96
N ASP A 129 1.27 -11.44 11.32
CA ASP A 129 1.26 -12.58 10.40
C ASP A 129 -0.16 -13.01 10.02
N THR A 130 -1.18 -12.30 10.52
CA THR A 130 -2.59 -12.64 10.32
C THR A 130 -3.21 -12.02 9.09
N ARG A 131 -2.63 -10.92 8.58
CA ARG A 131 -3.17 -10.18 7.45
C ARG A 131 -2.27 -10.26 6.22
N PRO A 132 -2.86 -10.37 5.02
CA PRO A 132 -2.10 -10.33 3.78
C PRO A 132 -1.43 -8.96 3.55
N ILE A 133 -0.40 -8.96 2.71
CA ILE A 133 0.43 -7.80 2.41
C ILE A 133 0.50 -7.60 0.90
N ASP A 134 0.08 -6.43 0.42
CA ASP A 134 0.34 -5.93 -0.94
C ASP A 134 1.60 -5.05 -0.91
N HIS A 135 2.77 -5.66 -1.11
CA HIS A 135 4.06 -5.06 -0.83
C HIS A 135 4.43 -3.86 -1.72
N ALA A 136 3.89 -3.81 -2.94
CA ALA A 136 4.20 -2.79 -3.95
C ALA A 136 2.98 -2.55 -4.84
N SER A 137 1.96 -1.88 -4.28
CA SER A 137 0.66 -1.73 -4.91
C SER A 137 0.77 -1.00 -6.25
N GLY A 138 0.49 -1.71 -7.31
CA GLY A 138 0.36 -1.23 -8.69
C GLY A 138 1.63 -1.27 -9.52
N TRP A 139 2.76 -0.77 -9.03
CA TRP A 139 4.01 -0.63 -9.79
C TRP A 139 5.21 -1.20 -9.04
N TYR A 140 6.29 -1.47 -9.78
CA TYR A 140 7.58 -1.93 -9.25
C TYR A 140 7.48 -3.15 -8.33
N ASP A 141 6.63 -4.10 -8.71
CA ASP A 141 6.53 -5.41 -8.06
C ASP A 141 7.90 -6.08 -7.96
N GLN A 142 8.33 -6.41 -6.76
CA GLN A 142 9.61 -7.06 -6.46
C GLN A 142 9.50 -8.58 -6.39
N GLY A 143 8.32 -9.14 -6.67
CA GLY A 143 8.07 -10.57 -6.72
C GLY A 143 7.78 -11.23 -5.38
N GLY A 144 7.26 -10.48 -4.42
CA GLY A 144 6.88 -10.96 -3.09
C GLY A 144 5.52 -10.47 -2.64
N GLY A 145 5.28 -10.50 -1.31
CA GLY A 145 3.96 -10.22 -0.75
C GLY A 145 2.95 -11.32 -1.01
N ASP A 146 1.71 -11.10 -0.62
CA ASP A 146 0.62 -12.07 -0.77
C ASP A 146 -0.29 -11.71 -1.95
N ILE A 147 -0.29 -10.44 -2.34
CA ILE A 147 -1.13 -9.90 -3.42
C ILE A 147 -0.23 -9.24 -4.45
N LYS A 148 -0.56 -9.50 -5.71
CA LYS A 148 -0.01 -8.79 -6.84
C LYS A 148 -1.09 -7.90 -7.42
N SER A 149 -1.01 -6.62 -7.13
CA SER A 149 -1.89 -5.62 -7.68
C SER A 149 -1.33 -5.00 -8.97
N ILE A 150 -2.21 -4.52 -9.81
CA ILE A 150 -1.86 -3.83 -11.06
C ILE A 150 -2.71 -2.56 -11.11
N HIS A 151 -2.05 -1.41 -11.23
CA HIS A 151 -2.72 -0.14 -11.51
C HIS A 151 -2.56 0.18 -13.00
N TRP A 152 -3.69 0.37 -13.65
CA TRP A 152 -3.73 0.52 -15.10
C TRP A 152 -4.46 1.81 -15.49
N TYR A 153 -3.76 2.76 -16.12
CA TYR A 153 -4.31 4.08 -16.38
C TYR A 153 -4.52 4.40 -17.86
N PHE A 154 -3.72 3.86 -18.76
CA PHE A 154 -3.57 4.41 -20.11
C PHE A 154 -3.95 3.49 -21.27
N ARG A 155 -4.37 2.26 -21.02
CA ARG A 155 -4.74 1.29 -22.06
C ARG A 155 -5.95 0.47 -21.64
N PRO A 156 -6.77 -0.03 -22.59
CA PRO A 156 -7.81 -1.00 -22.27
C PRO A 156 -7.20 -2.22 -21.58
N TYR A 157 -7.83 -2.65 -20.51
CA TYR A 157 -7.39 -3.83 -19.77
C TYR A 157 -7.75 -5.09 -20.55
N HIS A 158 -6.78 -5.97 -20.84
CA HIS A 158 -6.99 -7.27 -21.45
C HIS A 158 -6.66 -8.38 -20.45
N HIS A 159 -7.63 -9.23 -20.16
CA HIS A 159 -7.55 -10.33 -19.18
C HIS A 159 -6.37 -11.32 -19.39
N LYS A 160 -5.83 -11.42 -20.61
CA LYS A 160 -4.72 -12.32 -20.95
C LYS A 160 -3.42 -12.05 -20.18
N GLN A 161 -3.20 -10.84 -19.68
CA GLN A 161 -1.95 -10.49 -18.99
C GLN A 161 -1.84 -11.06 -17.57
N LEU A 162 -2.92 -11.57 -16.98
CA LEU A 162 -2.89 -12.20 -15.66
C LEU A 162 -2.56 -13.69 -15.69
N GLN A 163 -2.72 -14.36 -16.84
CA GLN A 163 -2.52 -15.81 -16.95
C GLN A 163 -1.05 -16.23 -17.12
N ASP A 164 -0.18 -15.34 -17.60
CA ASP A 164 1.20 -15.68 -17.97
C ASP A 164 2.20 -15.78 -16.80
N ARG A 165 1.73 -15.87 -15.57
CA ARG A 165 2.60 -15.97 -14.37
C ARG A 165 2.29 -17.16 -13.45
N LYS A 166 1.76 -18.25 -14.01
CA LYS A 166 1.70 -19.57 -13.36
C LYS A 166 2.73 -20.51 -14.00
N SER A 167 3.97 -20.10 -14.05
CA SER A 167 5.08 -21.02 -14.37
C SER A 167 6.34 -20.57 -13.64
#